data_8b9888fc9ea5247bda2c607e9a334377
#
_entry.id   8b9888fc9ea5247bda2c607e9a334377
#
_cell.length_a   1.000
_cell.length_b   1.000
_cell.length_c   1.000
_cell.angle_alpha   90.00
_cell.angle_beta   90.00
_cell.angle_gamma   90.00
#
_symmetry.space_group_name_H-M   'P 1'
#
loop_
_entity.id
_entity.type
_entity.pdbx_description
1 polymer ?
#
loop_
_entity_poly.entity_id
_entity_poly.type
_entity_poly.pdbx_seq_one_letter_code
_entity_poly.pdbx_strand_id
1 'polypeptide(L)'
;MNIPYNRNLFIKEPAEFCKPATQYTKSGSINIAYQVFGSGSIDLVYIPGWISNIDWMWECPELVHFLQELGKITRVILFDKRGTGLSDRVAELSTLEERMDDIRAVMDAVGSQKAVLFGHSEGGCASALFAATYPNRVISLITFGIFAKRRYSPSYPWAPTDAERQAVYDMIEQNWGNGKMGLESLAPSKAHDKAFMDWLANYFRSGASPSAALVLTKMNTQVDIINILSSIEVPALVMQRTHDIDVKIEEGRFIAERIKNARFVELDGSDHLFWVGDTGEILKRMKAFILDAKPTINYEKQLLTIAVARIVYPGTARSNPGEPITKVVERYRGKLIQNDHYTLIATFEGPSKAVHCSMDLVDVMQRTNTQLAIGIHTREVSTDETQFVSGETKDFVRSILDKAQPNQILITQTVKYLLSGAGLRFTQQKSTFRTIAGDTLPMFAVSDPDHLDSSDYFSLHPLPQADSFFEVVLQCINTHLGNENLSVETLCKSIGTSERQLQRKLKTITNKSPNQLISSVRLHRAKELLLTHEYNISEVAFQIGFSSPSYFAKRFKKEFGISPSFFSLKN
;
A
#
# COMPACT_ATOMS: atom_id res chain seq x y z
N MET A 1 65.72 3.89 -45.63
CA MET A 1 64.96 2.79 -44.97
C MET A 1 63.90 3.42 -44.06
N ASN A 2 62.68 3.49 -44.55
CA ASN A 2 61.53 4.05 -43.79
C ASN A 2 60.85 2.88 -43.08
N ILE A 3 60.80 2.93 -41.74
CA ILE A 3 60.01 2.01 -40.91
C ILE A 3 58.63 2.67 -40.72
N PRO A 4 57.52 2.04 -41.12
CA PRO A 4 56.20 2.60 -40.87
C PRO A 4 55.79 2.41 -39.41
N TYR A 5 55.49 3.46 -38.72
CA TYR A 5 54.90 3.47 -37.38
C TYR A 5 53.43 2.98 -37.46
N ASN A 6 53.20 1.76 -36.99
CA ASN A 6 51.86 1.18 -36.91
C ASN A 6 51.15 1.70 -35.66
N ARG A 7 50.33 2.75 -35.81
CA ARG A 7 49.40 3.25 -34.80
C ARG A 7 48.04 2.57 -34.98
N ASN A 8 47.82 1.47 -34.33
CA ASN A 8 46.47 0.96 -34.06
C ASN A 8 46.46 0.21 -32.73
N LEU A 9 46.65 0.96 -31.65
CA LEU A 9 46.15 0.58 -30.35
C LEU A 9 44.70 1.15 -30.29
N PHE A 10 43.72 0.31 -30.66
CA PHE A 10 42.33 0.56 -30.36
C PHE A 10 42.19 0.53 -28.82
N ILE A 11 42.26 1.69 -28.19
CA ILE A 11 41.65 1.89 -26.87
C ILE A 11 40.17 1.72 -27.15
N LYS A 12 39.60 0.57 -26.78
CA LYS A 12 38.15 0.41 -26.68
C LYS A 12 37.71 1.50 -25.69
N GLU A 13 37.07 2.54 -26.18
CA GLU A 13 36.30 3.41 -25.34
C GLU A 13 35.34 2.53 -24.48
N PRO A 14 35.24 2.76 -23.18
CA PRO A 14 34.27 2.03 -22.38
C PRO A 14 32.90 2.18 -23.04
N ALA A 15 32.23 1.07 -23.32
CA ALA A 15 30.92 1.08 -23.96
C ALA A 15 30.02 2.06 -23.22
N GLU A 16 29.55 3.08 -23.94
CA GLU A 16 28.66 4.09 -23.42
C GLU A 16 27.44 3.40 -22.78
N PHE A 17 27.21 3.59 -21.49
CA PHE A 17 26.10 2.95 -20.80
C PHE A 17 24.79 3.48 -21.37
N CYS A 18 24.04 2.62 -22.03
CA CYS A 18 22.73 2.97 -22.56
C CYS A 18 21.67 2.81 -21.47
N LYS A 19 20.88 3.88 -21.24
CA LYS A 19 19.73 3.88 -20.35
C LYS A 19 18.79 2.70 -20.72
N PRO A 20 18.37 1.87 -19.75
CA PRO A 20 17.47 0.76 -20.02
C PRO A 20 16.10 1.21 -20.53
N ALA A 21 15.51 0.44 -21.44
CA ALA A 21 14.16 0.70 -21.89
C ALA A 21 13.14 0.48 -20.76
N THR A 22 12.19 1.42 -20.65
CA THR A 22 11.08 1.30 -19.70
C THR A 22 10.05 0.30 -20.23
N GLN A 23 9.65 -0.61 -19.37
CA GLN A 23 8.63 -1.61 -19.59
C GLN A 23 7.52 -1.47 -18.56
N TYR A 24 6.38 -2.13 -18.78
CA TYR A 24 5.23 -2.06 -17.89
C TYR A 24 4.70 -3.44 -17.56
N THR A 25 4.27 -3.60 -16.31
CA THR A 25 3.51 -4.76 -15.85
C THR A 25 2.25 -4.31 -15.11
N LYS A 26 1.35 -5.27 -14.84
CA LYS A 26 0.13 -4.97 -14.09
C LYS A 26 0.22 -5.48 -12.65
N SER A 27 -0.08 -4.58 -11.71
CA SER A 27 -0.36 -4.90 -10.31
C SER A 27 -1.85 -4.60 -10.04
N GLY A 28 -2.70 -5.63 -10.11
CA GLY A 28 -4.15 -5.43 -10.19
C GLY A 28 -4.54 -4.71 -11.48
N SER A 29 -5.21 -3.55 -11.36
CA SER A 29 -5.56 -2.69 -12.50
C SER A 29 -4.49 -1.66 -12.87
N ILE A 30 -3.44 -1.50 -12.05
CA ILE A 30 -2.44 -0.44 -12.14
C ILE A 30 -1.27 -0.89 -13.02
N ASN A 31 -0.82 -0.03 -13.94
CA ASN A 31 0.41 -0.26 -14.69
C ASN A 31 1.60 0.24 -13.86
N ILE A 32 2.56 -0.66 -13.65
CA ILE A 32 3.82 -0.38 -12.95
C ILE A 32 4.95 -0.32 -13.97
N ALA A 33 5.61 0.82 -14.03
CA ALA A 33 6.77 1.05 -14.89
C ALA A 33 8.03 0.46 -14.23
N TYR A 34 8.82 -0.29 -15.02
CA TYR A 34 10.08 -0.86 -14.54
C TYR A 34 11.17 -0.85 -15.62
N GLN A 35 12.41 -0.98 -15.19
CA GLN A 35 13.61 -1.08 -16.02
C GLN A 35 14.52 -2.17 -15.48
N VAL A 36 15.22 -2.86 -16.36
CA VAL A 36 16.14 -3.97 -16.01
C VAL A 36 17.47 -3.75 -16.68
N PHE A 37 18.57 -3.91 -15.93
CA PHE A 37 19.93 -3.84 -16.45
C PHE A 37 20.89 -4.65 -15.56
N GLY A 38 22.15 -4.73 -15.97
CA GLY A 38 23.17 -5.53 -15.30
C GLY A 38 23.22 -6.97 -15.78
N SER A 39 24.34 -7.65 -15.51
CA SER A 39 24.66 -8.97 -16.04
C SER A 39 24.89 -10.03 -14.97
N GLY A 40 24.69 -9.69 -13.69
CA GLY A 40 24.85 -10.65 -12.59
C GLY A 40 23.75 -11.73 -12.59
N SER A 41 24.04 -12.86 -11.98
CA SER A 41 23.11 -13.98 -11.83
C SER A 41 22.12 -13.82 -10.67
N ILE A 42 22.34 -12.83 -9.81
CA ILE A 42 21.49 -12.52 -8.66
C ILE A 42 20.60 -11.34 -9.02
N ASP A 43 19.29 -11.50 -8.86
CA ASP A 43 18.34 -10.40 -9.03
C ASP A 43 18.40 -9.48 -7.81
N LEU A 44 18.45 -8.18 -8.07
CA LEU A 44 18.33 -7.13 -7.07
C LEU A 44 17.17 -6.21 -7.46
N VAL A 45 16.13 -6.18 -6.63
CA VAL A 45 15.02 -5.24 -6.79
C VAL A 45 15.26 -4.03 -5.90
N TYR A 46 15.35 -2.85 -6.51
CA TYR A 46 15.41 -1.59 -5.79
C TYR A 46 14.02 -1.05 -5.54
N ILE A 47 13.67 -0.88 -4.27
CA ILE A 47 12.38 -0.33 -3.83
C ILE A 47 12.63 1.11 -3.36
N PRO A 48 12.19 2.10 -4.16
CA PRO A 48 12.48 3.51 -3.88
C PRO A 48 11.75 4.04 -2.65
N GLY A 49 12.30 5.09 -2.07
CA GLY A 49 11.72 5.82 -0.96
C GLY A 49 10.43 6.57 -1.31
N TRP A 50 10.25 7.74 -0.73
CA TRP A 50 9.04 8.55 -0.79
C TRP A 50 8.42 8.70 -2.18
N ILE A 51 9.14 9.32 -3.12
CA ILE A 51 8.72 9.56 -4.50
C ILE A 51 9.87 9.16 -5.43
N SER A 52 9.54 8.53 -6.55
CA SER A 52 10.53 8.14 -7.54
C SER A 52 10.11 8.52 -8.95
N ASN A 53 11.10 8.57 -9.83
CA ASN A 53 10.93 8.58 -11.27
C ASN A 53 12.14 7.89 -11.89
N ILE A 54 11.95 6.63 -12.34
CA ILE A 54 13.03 5.79 -12.87
C ILE A 54 13.71 6.37 -14.11
N ASP A 55 13.05 7.29 -14.83
CA ASP A 55 13.62 7.99 -15.96
C ASP A 55 14.59 9.09 -15.52
N TRP A 56 14.21 9.87 -14.51
CA TRP A 56 15.03 10.93 -13.95
C TRP A 56 16.22 10.44 -13.13
N MET A 57 16.23 9.19 -12.66
CA MET A 57 17.37 8.58 -11.99
C MET A 57 18.64 8.62 -12.87
N TRP A 58 18.48 8.50 -14.19
CA TRP A 58 19.60 8.46 -15.15
C TRP A 58 20.22 9.83 -15.43
N GLU A 59 19.61 10.90 -14.97
CA GLU A 59 20.14 12.27 -15.09
C GLU A 59 21.06 12.66 -13.91
N CYS A 60 21.25 11.79 -12.90
CA CYS A 60 22.13 12.01 -11.76
C CYS A 60 23.37 11.13 -11.88
N PRO A 61 24.56 11.69 -12.16
CA PRO A 61 25.78 10.91 -12.36
C PRO A 61 26.16 10.05 -11.16
N GLU A 62 25.98 10.55 -9.93
CA GLU A 62 26.28 9.83 -8.69
C GLU A 62 25.37 8.61 -8.53
N LEU A 63 24.06 8.76 -8.80
CA LEU A 63 23.11 7.65 -8.73
C LEU A 63 23.36 6.63 -9.84
N VAL A 64 23.63 7.11 -11.06
CA VAL A 64 23.99 6.24 -12.22
C VAL A 64 25.21 5.41 -11.89
N HIS A 65 26.28 6.04 -11.37
CA HIS A 65 27.49 5.34 -10.98
C HIS A 65 27.18 4.25 -9.93
N PHE A 66 26.42 4.58 -8.90
CA PHE A 66 26.04 3.64 -7.84
C PHE A 66 25.29 2.42 -8.41
N LEU A 67 24.30 2.69 -9.26
CA LEU A 67 23.48 1.64 -9.90
C LEU A 67 24.32 0.76 -10.84
N GLN A 68 25.21 1.35 -11.62
CA GLN A 68 26.13 0.63 -12.50
C GLN A 68 27.07 -0.30 -11.71
N GLU A 69 27.59 0.17 -10.57
CA GLU A 69 28.44 -0.63 -9.69
C GLU A 69 27.71 -1.86 -9.12
N LEU A 70 26.43 -1.75 -8.81
CA LEU A 70 25.58 -2.89 -8.44
C LEU A 70 25.29 -3.80 -9.65
N GLY A 71 25.05 -3.20 -10.81
CA GLY A 71 24.79 -3.95 -12.06
C GLY A 71 25.95 -4.83 -12.55
N LYS A 72 27.18 -4.60 -12.05
CA LYS A 72 28.33 -5.48 -12.32
C LYS A 72 28.20 -6.86 -11.67
N ILE A 73 27.46 -6.98 -10.58
CA ILE A 73 27.32 -8.23 -9.80
C ILE A 73 25.89 -8.74 -9.74
N THR A 74 24.90 -7.92 -10.09
CA THR A 74 23.48 -8.26 -10.04
C THR A 74 22.76 -7.91 -11.33
N ARG A 75 21.62 -8.54 -11.59
CA ARG A 75 20.61 -8.03 -12.51
C ARG A 75 19.72 -7.07 -11.72
N VAL A 76 19.89 -5.78 -11.94
CA VAL A 76 19.17 -4.72 -11.21
C VAL A 76 17.81 -4.46 -11.85
N ILE A 77 16.80 -4.43 -11.02
CA ILE A 77 15.41 -4.18 -11.39
C ILE A 77 14.96 -2.91 -10.66
N LEU A 78 14.71 -1.84 -11.41
CA LEU A 78 14.17 -0.58 -10.92
C LEU A 78 12.68 -0.53 -11.25
N PHE A 79 11.88 0.12 -10.42
CA PHE A 79 10.49 0.41 -10.76
C PHE A 79 9.99 1.65 -10.03
N ASP A 80 8.99 2.30 -10.61
CA ASP A 80 8.23 3.35 -9.94
C ASP A 80 7.04 2.74 -9.21
N LYS A 81 6.89 3.07 -7.94
CA LYS A 81 5.72 2.64 -7.16
C LYS A 81 4.44 3.22 -7.78
N ARG A 82 3.30 2.55 -7.57
CA ARG A 82 1.99 3.11 -7.91
C ARG A 82 1.84 4.55 -7.43
N GLY A 83 1.32 5.41 -8.24
CA GLY A 83 1.13 6.83 -7.93
C GLY A 83 2.36 7.71 -8.15
N THR A 84 3.52 7.14 -8.50
CA THR A 84 4.77 7.89 -8.72
C THR A 84 5.35 7.66 -10.11
N GLY A 85 6.23 8.55 -10.54
CA GLY A 85 7.04 8.43 -11.74
C GLY A 85 6.25 8.14 -13.00
N LEU A 86 6.64 7.08 -13.69
CA LEU A 86 6.02 6.59 -14.92
C LEU A 86 4.90 5.57 -14.68
N SER A 87 4.71 5.11 -13.44
CA SER A 87 3.58 4.24 -13.09
C SER A 87 2.26 5.02 -13.08
N ASP A 88 1.14 4.29 -13.19
CA ASP A 88 -0.19 4.91 -13.19
C ASP A 88 -0.39 5.79 -11.95
N ARG A 89 -0.94 6.98 -12.18
CA ARG A 89 -1.32 7.90 -11.10
C ARG A 89 -2.59 7.39 -10.42
N VAL A 90 -2.49 7.09 -9.13
CA VAL A 90 -3.62 6.66 -8.31
C VAL A 90 -4.16 7.85 -7.52
N ALA A 91 -5.47 7.95 -7.43
CA ALA A 91 -6.14 9.02 -6.69
C ALA A 91 -6.31 8.66 -5.20
N GLU A 92 -6.19 7.38 -4.87
CA GLU A 92 -6.44 6.83 -3.53
C GLU A 92 -5.12 6.52 -2.82
N LEU A 93 -5.19 6.53 -1.49
CA LEU A 93 -4.08 6.08 -0.66
C LEU A 93 -3.84 4.58 -0.90
N SER A 94 -2.63 4.22 -1.27
CA SER A 94 -2.25 2.81 -1.39
C SER A 94 -1.77 2.28 -0.05
N THR A 95 -2.23 1.09 0.32
CA THR A 95 -1.76 0.38 1.50
C THR A 95 -0.32 -0.12 1.33
N LEU A 96 0.35 -0.44 2.41
CA LEU A 96 1.67 -1.09 2.36
C LEU A 96 1.60 -2.45 1.65
N GLU A 97 0.48 -3.17 1.80
CA GLU A 97 0.19 -4.44 1.11
C GLU A 97 0.14 -4.27 -0.42
N GLU A 98 -0.53 -3.24 -0.92
CA GLU A 98 -0.59 -2.98 -2.36
C GLU A 98 0.78 -2.63 -2.94
N ARG A 99 1.65 -1.94 -2.18
CA ARG A 99 3.04 -1.69 -2.59
C ARG A 99 3.88 -2.97 -2.58
N MET A 100 3.62 -3.87 -1.65
CA MET A 100 4.18 -5.21 -1.65
C MET A 100 3.74 -6.00 -2.90
N ASP A 101 2.46 -5.88 -3.30
CA ASP A 101 1.96 -6.48 -4.55
C ASP A 101 2.65 -5.90 -5.81
N ASP A 102 3.06 -4.61 -5.80
CA ASP A 102 3.83 -4.02 -6.90
C ASP A 102 5.20 -4.68 -7.02
N ILE A 103 5.90 -4.92 -5.90
CA ILE A 103 7.18 -5.64 -5.89
C ILE A 103 6.99 -7.03 -6.50
N ARG A 104 5.96 -7.76 -6.08
CA ARG A 104 5.66 -9.10 -6.61
C ARG A 104 5.37 -9.07 -8.10
N ALA A 105 4.52 -8.14 -8.56
CA ALA A 105 4.16 -8.01 -9.98
C ALA A 105 5.38 -7.72 -10.86
N VAL A 106 6.30 -6.88 -10.40
CA VAL A 106 7.54 -6.59 -11.12
C VAL A 106 8.46 -7.81 -11.14
N MET A 107 8.65 -8.49 -10.01
CA MET A 107 9.44 -9.74 -9.96
C MET A 107 8.89 -10.81 -10.90
N ASP A 108 7.56 -11.00 -10.91
CA ASP A 108 6.89 -11.98 -11.77
C ASP A 108 7.06 -11.63 -13.26
N ALA A 109 6.95 -10.34 -13.62
CA ALA A 109 7.10 -9.87 -15.00
C ALA A 109 8.50 -10.09 -15.57
N VAL A 110 9.54 -9.99 -14.74
CA VAL A 110 10.94 -10.22 -15.14
C VAL A 110 11.38 -11.67 -14.95
N GLY A 111 10.48 -12.56 -14.53
CA GLY A 111 10.77 -13.99 -14.27
C GLY A 111 11.65 -14.24 -13.04
N SER A 112 11.73 -13.27 -12.11
CA SER A 112 12.53 -13.39 -10.90
C SER A 112 11.85 -14.29 -9.88
N GLN A 113 12.44 -15.43 -9.58
CA GLN A 113 11.92 -16.35 -8.56
C GLN A 113 12.32 -15.92 -7.15
N LYS A 114 13.57 -15.48 -6.98
CA LYS A 114 14.12 -14.96 -5.73
C LYS A 114 15.01 -13.75 -6.03
N ALA A 115 14.94 -12.73 -5.17
CA ALA A 115 15.73 -11.52 -5.33
C ALA A 115 16.32 -11.04 -3.99
N VAL A 116 17.39 -10.28 -4.07
CA VAL A 116 17.81 -9.36 -3.03
C VAL A 116 16.89 -8.14 -3.12
N LEU A 117 16.26 -7.76 -2.00
CA LEU A 117 15.48 -6.54 -1.91
C LEU A 117 16.35 -5.42 -1.36
N PHE A 118 16.43 -4.31 -2.07
CA PHE A 118 17.09 -3.11 -1.59
C PHE A 118 16.06 -2.00 -1.39
N GLY A 119 15.65 -1.80 -0.15
CA GLY A 119 14.67 -0.78 0.25
C GLY A 119 15.34 0.49 0.78
N HIS A 120 15.02 1.64 0.17
CA HIS A 120 15.48 2.95 0.61
C HIS A 120 14.34 3.68 1.35
N SER A 121 14.64 4.20 2.54
CA SER A 121 13.68 5.00 3.31
C SER A 121 12.33 4.26 3.46
N GLU A 122 11.21 4.85 3.06
CA GLU A 122 9.88 4.23 3.06
C GLU A 122 9.80 2.93 2.23
N GLY A 123 10.60 2.82 1.16
CA GLY A 123 10.72 1.57 0.39
C GLY A 123 11.22 0.40 1.23
N GLY A 124 11.99 0.68 2.29
CA GLY A 124 12.39 -0.31 3.29
C GLY A 124 11.20 -0.93 4.02
N CYS A 125 10.15 -0.15 4.30
CA CYS A 125 8.95 -0.67 4.98
C CYS A 125 8.19 -1.68 4.10
N ALA A 126 8.02 -1.38 2.81
CA ALA A 126 7.39 -2.30 1.86
C ALA A 126 8.24 -3.57 1.64
N SER A 127 9.58 -3.41 1.58
CA SER A 127 10.52 -4.52 1.48
C SER A 127 10.48 -5.43 2.71
N ALA A 128 10.36 -4.84 3.91
CA ALA A 128 10.25 -5.57 5.17
C ALA A 128 8.96 -6.40 5.23
N LEU A 129 7.82 -5.82 4.83
CA LEU A 129 6.57 -6.56 4.74
C LEU A 129 6.65 -7.68 3.70
N PHE A 130 7.25 -7.42 2.54
CA PHE A 130 7.46 -8.44 1.52
C PHE A 130 8.34 -9.59 2.02
N ALA A 131 9.45 -9.28 2.70
CA ALA A 131 10.37 -10.28 3.23
C ALA A 131 9.73 -11.16 4.31
N ALA A 132 8.84 -10.60 5.14
CA ALA A 132 8.08 -11.35 6.13
C ALA A 132 6.99 -12.23 5.48
N THR A 133 6.32 -11.73 4.45
CA THR A 133 5.19 -12.42 3.79
C THR A 133 5.66 -13.47 2.78
N TYR A 134 6.72 -13.18 2.03
CA TYR A 134 7.26 -14.06 1.00
C TYR A 134 8.75 -14.40 1.23
N PRO A 135 9.13 -14.97 2.39
CA PRO A 135 10.54 -15.21 2.68
C PRO A 135 11.22 -16.10 1.63
N ASN A 136 10.47 -17.01 1.02
CA ASN A 136 10.97 -17.90 -0.02
C ASN A 136 11.17 -17.21 -1.40
N ARG A 137 10.73 -15.96 -1.56
CA ARG A 137 10.99 -15.10 -2.72
C ARG A 137 12.15 -14.12 -2.48
N VAL A 138 12.76 -14.12 -1.27
CA VAL A 138 13.80 -13.18 -0.87
C VAL A 138 15.09 -13.91 -0.56
N ILE A 139 16.18 -13.50 -1.19
CA ILE A 139 17.54 -14.00 -0.90
C ILE A 139 18.05 -13.31 0.36
N SER A 140 17.92 -11.98 0.41
CA SER A 140 18.26 -11.14 1.56
C SER A 140 17.58 -9.78 1.45
N LEU A 141 17.45 -9.09 2.58
CA LEU A 141 16.91 -7.74 2.69
C LEU A 141 18.05 -6.76 2.97
N ILE A 142 18.20 -5.75 2.14
CA ILE A 142 19.11 -4.62 2.37
C ILE A 142 18.26 -3.36 2.53
N THR A 143 18.52 -2.56 3.58
CA THR A 143 17.84 -1.29 3.78
C THR A 143 18.83 -0.16 4.05
N PHE A 144 18.48 1.02 3.57
CA PHE A 144 19.21 2.25 3.85
C PHE A 144 18.21 3.34 4.28
N GLY A 145 18.44 3.94 5.42
CA GLY A 145 17.59 5.02 5.93
C GLY A 145 16.15 4.56 6.24
N ILE A 146 15.97 3.30 6.65
CA ILE A 146 14.66 2.74 6.98
C ILE A 146 14.17 3.24 8.34
N PHE A 147 12.85 3.42 8.46
CA PHE A 147 12.15 3.67 9.72
C PHE A 147 11.09 2.57 9.97
N ALA A 148 10.79 2.30 11.24
CA ALA A 148 9.71 1.37 11.57
C ALA A 148 8.36 2.07 11.74
N LYS A 149 8.38 3.38 12.08
CA LYS A 149 7.21 4.20 12.32
C LYS A 149 7.52 5.67 12.05
N ARG A 150 6.58 6.43 11.50
CA ARG A 150 6.77 7.87 11.18
C ARG A 150 5.91 8.80 12.04
N ARG A 151 5.48 8.34 13.20
CA ARG A 151 4.74 9.14 14.18
C ARG A 151 5.27 8.89 15.57
N TYR A 152 5.65 9.97 16.26
CA TYR A 152 6.15 9.94 17.63
C TYR A 152 5.27 9.09 18.55
N SER A 153 5.89 8.30 19.39
CA SER A 153 5.28 7.69 20.56
C SER A 153 6.34 7.51 21.66
N PRO A 154 5.96 7.39 22.95
CA PRO A 154 6.92 7.15 24.03
C PRO A 154 7.79 5.90 23.80
N SER A 155 7.26 4.88 23.14
CA SER A 155 8.00 3.65 22.80
C SER A 155 8.83 3.77 21.51
N TYR A 156 8.70 4.88 20.76
CA TYR A 156 9.46 5.16 19.54
C TYR A 156 9.66 6.68 19.41
N PRO A 157 10.54 7.26 20.25
CA PRO A 157 10.66 8.72 20.42
C PRO A 157 11.43 9.41 19.29
N TRP A 158 12.03 8.66 18.38
CA TRP A 158 12.87 9.18 17.29
C TRP A 158 12.04 9.66 16.09
N ALA A 159 10.82 9.12 15.93
CA ALA A 159 9.92 9.53 14.87
C ALA A 159 9.45 10.98 15.05
N PRO A 160 9.14 11.68 13.94
CA PRO A 160 8.63 13.05 13.98
C PRO A 160 7.33 13.17 14.79
N THR A 161 7.20 14.31 15.48
CA THR A 161 5.96 14.72 16.15
C THR A 161 4.87 15.09 15.14
N ASP A 162 3.62 15.17 15.58
CA ASP A 162 2.52 15.62 14.72
C ASP A 162 2.73 17.04 14.19
N ALA A 163 3.35 17.94 14.99
CA ALA A 163 3.67 19.29 14.56
C ALA A 163 4.75 19.32 13.45
N GLU A 164 5.82 18.53 13.58
CA GLU A 164 6.85 18.39 12.54
C GLU A 164 6.27 17.78 11.26
N ARG A 165 5.36 16.79 11.38
CA ARG A 165 4.67 16.23 10.20
C ARG A 165 3.75 17.26 9.53
N GLN A 166 3.04 18.08 10.29
CA GLN A 166 2.21 19.15 9.74
C GLN A 166 3.06 20.18 9.00
N ALA A 167 4.21 20.56 9.53
CA ALA A 167 5.13 21.47 8.85
C ALA A 167 5.60 20.94 7.47
N VAL A 168 5.82 19.61 7.35
CA VAL A 168 6.13 18.98 6.06
C VAL A 168 4.94 19.05 5.09
N TYR A 169 3.70 18.85 5.58
CA TYR A 169 2.51 18.97 4.74
C TYR A 169 2.34 20.40 4.21
N ASP A 170 2.48 21.38 5.08
CA ASP A 170 2.37 22.80 4.73
C ASP A 170 3.45 23.21 3.72
N MET A 171 4.67 22.71 3.89
CA MET A 171 5.79 22.93 2.95
C MET A 171 5.47 22.35 1.56
N ILE A 172 4.92 21.12 1.48
CA ILE A 172 4.51 20.51 0.22
C ILE A 172 3.42 21.34 -0.46
N GLU A 173 2.41 21.78 0.28
CA GLU A 173 1.31 22.58 -0.27
C GLU A 173 1.78 23.94 -0.81
N GLN A 174 2.72 24.58 -0.12
CA GLN A 174 3.17 25.94 -0.45
C GLN A 174 4.31 25.98 -1.46
N ASN A 175 5.25 25.02 -1.40
CA ASN A 175 6.54 25.15 -2.05
C ASN A 175 6.83 24.10 -3.14
N TRP A 176 5.96 23.11 -3.35
CA TRP A 176 6.21 22.07 -4.36
C TRP A 176 6.42 22.64 -5.77
N GLY A 177 5.65 23.67 -6.13
CA GLY A 177 5.71 24.29 -7.45
C GLY A 177 6.96 25.12 -7.70
N ASN A 178 7.52 25.76 -6.67
CA ASN A 178 8.67 26.67 -6.78
C ASN A 178 10.03 25.99 -6.51
N GLY A 179 10.04 24.69 -6.18
CA GLY A 179 11.24 23.92 -5.92
C GLY A 179 11.90 24.17 -4.55
N LYS A 180 11.33 25.02 -3.69
CA LYS A 180 11.84 25.32 -2.34
C LYS A 180 11.27 24.33 -1.32
N MET A 181 11.60 23.07 -1.48
CA MET A 181 11.00 21.96 -0.71
C MET A 181 11.82 21.53 0.51
N GLY A 182 12.86 22.30 0.90
CA GLY A 182 13.73 21.94 2.03
C GLY A 182 14.52 20.65 1.79
N LEU A 183 14.84 20.33 0.54
CA LEU A 183 15.50 19.07 0.15
C LEU A 183 16.96 18.98 0.62
N GLU A 184 17.52 20.09 1.08
CA GLU A 184 18.86 20.16 1.70
C GLU A 184 18.98 19.22 2.91
N SER A 185 17.87 18.95 3.59
CA SER A 185 17.81 17.98 4.69
C SER A 185 18.04 16.54 4.26
N LEU A 186 17.74 16.21 3.00
CA LEU A 186 17.97 14.87 2.45
C LEU A 186 19.41 14.65 1.98
N ALA A 187 20.10 15.72 1.62
CA ALA A 187 21.49 15.69 1.14
C ALA A 187 22.29 16.90 1.65
N PRO A 188 22.54 17.01 2.96
CA PRO A 188 23.24 18.16 3.54
C PRO A 188 24.64 18.40 2.93
N SER A 189 25.35 17.35 2.55
CA SER A 189 26.67 17.48 1.90
C SER A 189 26.59 18.13 0.51
N LYS A 190 25.42 18.11 -0.13
CA LYS A 190 25.12 18.71 -1.45
C LYS A 190 24.31 20.00 -1.38
N ALA A 191 24.01 20.52 -0.19
CA ALA A 191 23.16 21.69 0.00
C ALA A 191 23.63 22.94 -0.80
N HIS A 192 24.93 23.07 -1.04
CA HIS A 192 25.53 24.16 -1.83
C HIS A 192 25.76 23.81 -3.31
N ASP A 193 25.53 22.56 -3.72
CA ASP A 193 25.61 22.12 -5.12
C ASP A 193 24.28 22.42 -5.82
N LYS A 194 24.22 23.59 -6.44
CA LYS A 194 22.99 24.06 -7.10
C LYS A 194 22.50 23.09 -8.20
N ALA A 195 23.41 22.53 -8.98
CA ALA A 195 23.03 21.62 -10.07
C ALA A 195 22.38 20.34 -9.51
N PHE A 196 22.94 19.79 -8.44
CA PHE A 196 22.37 18.63 -7.75
C PHE A 196 21.03 18.96 -7.11
N MET A 197 20.90 20.11 -6.44
CA MET A 197 19.63 20.51 -5.80
C MET A 197 18.52 20.79 -6.82
N ASP A 198 18.84 21.41 -7.96
CA ASP A 198 17.91 21.63 -9.06
C ASP A 198 17.46 20.30 -9.69
N TRP A 199 18.40 19.36 -9.86
CA TRP A 199 18.08 17.99 -10.29
C TRP A 199 17.16 17.30 -9.28
N LEU A 200 17.48 17.32 -8.00
CA LEU A 200 16.72 16.64 -6.94
C LEU A 200 15.27 17.18 -6.86
N ALA A 201 15.12 18.51 -6.96
CA ALA A 201 13.80 19.14 -7.01
C ALA A 201 12.99 18.69 -8.24
N ASN A 202 13.62 18.60 -9.41
CA ASN A 202 13.00 18.11 -10.62
C ASN A 202 12.67 16.61 -10.56
N TYR A 203 13.54 15.81 -9.95
CA TYR A 203 13.30 14.39 -9.71
C TYR A 203 12.00 14.16 -8.92
N PHE A 204 11.80 14.87 -7.81
CA PHE A 204 10.56 14.73 -7.04
C PHE A 204 9.34 15.31 -7.77
N ARG A 205 9.48 16.47 -8.43
CA ARG A 205 8.38 17.10 -9.16
C ARG A 205 7.93 16.30 -10.38
N SER A 206 8.86 15.66 -11.09
CA SER A 206 8.53 14.73 -12.18
C SER A 206 7.88 13.43 -11.66
N GLY A 207 8.21 13.04 -10.43
CA GLY A 207 7.67 11.84 -9.78
C GLY A 207 6.24 12.00 -9.26
N ALA A 208 5.84 13.21 -8.78
CA ALA A 208 4.51 13.42 -8.21
C ALA A 208 4.04 14.88 -8.37
N SER A 209 2.71 15.06 -8.46
CA SER A 209 2.07 16.38 -8.29
C SER A 209 2.03 16.78 -6.80
N PRO A 210 1.81 18.06 -6.45
CA PRO A 210 1.70 18.48 -5.06
C PRO A 210 0.68 17.66 -4.25
N SER A 211 -0.51 17.46 -4.82
CA SER A 211 -1.57 16.66 -4.15
C SER A 211 -1.15 15.21 -3.97
N ALA A 212 -0.51 14.58 -4.96
CA ALA A 212 -0.02 13.22 -4.86
C ALA A 212 1.11 13.10 -3.82
N ALA A 213 2.05 14.05 -3.80
CA ALA A 213 3.12 14.10 -2.80
C ALA A 213 2.56 14.24 -1.38
N LEU A 214 1.57 15.10 -1.17
CA LEU A 214 0.90 15.27 0.11
C LEU A 214 0.20 13.97 0.56
N VAL A 215 -0.55 13.33 -0.35
CA VAL A 215 -1.23 12.06 -0.09
C VAL A 215 -0.22 10.98 0.30
N LEU A 216 0.86 10.82 -0.46
CA LEU A 216 1.93 9.86 -0.15
C LEU A 216 2.59 10.15 1.21
N THR A 217 2.80 11.43 1.54
CA THR A 217 3.41 11.83 2.82
C THR A 217 2.49 11.54 4.00
N LYS A 218 1.19 11.82 3.88
CA LYS A 218 0.18 11.50 4.91
C LYS A 218 0.09 9.99 5.13
N MET A 219 0.13 9.22 4.06
CA MET A 219 0.13 7.77 4.13
C MET A 219 1.41 7.25 4.82
N ASN A 220 2.59 7.74 4.46
CA ASN A 220 3.85 7.35 5.09
C ASN A 220 3.86 7.67 6.59
N THR A 221 3.22 8.77 7.00
CA THR A 221 3.08 9.13 8.42
C THR A 221 2.32 8.07 9.24
N GLN A 222 1.45 7.30 8.61
CA GLN A 222 0.65 6.27 9.29
C GLN A 222 1.31 4.88 9.27
N VAL A 223 2.43 4.70 8.55
CA VAL A 223 3.14 3.42 8.51
C VAL A 223 3.63 3.04 9.91
N ASP A 224 3.38 1.80 10.30
CA ASP A 224 3.93 1.17 11.51
C ASP A 224 4.16 -0.32 11.23
N ILE A 225 5.44 -0.70 11.12
CA ILE A 225 5.89 -2.07 10.85
C ILE A 225 6.55 -2.73 12.07
N ILE A 226 6.50 -2.11 13.25
CA ILE A 226 7.19 -2.59 14.44
C ILE A 226 6.83 -4.06 14.72
N ASN A 227 5.54 -4.39 14.65
CA ASN A 227 5.03 -5.73 15.02
C ASN A 227 5.35 -6.84 14.00
N ILE A 228 5.90 -6.51 12.83
CA ILE A 228 6.27 -7.51 11.82
C ILE A 228 7.78 -7.71 11.71
N LEU A 229 8.60 -6.89 12.36
CA LEU A 229 10.06 -6.97 12.25
C LEU A 229 10.60 -8.32 12.71
N SER A 230 10.06 -8.89 13.79
CA SER A 230 10.45 -10.21 14.30
C SER A 230 10.09 -11.37 13.37
N SER A 231 9.16 -11.16 12.45
CA SER A 231 8.74 -12.16 11.45
C SER A 231 9.64 -12.19 10.21
N ILE A 232 10.67 -11.33 10.14
CA ILE A 232 11.63 -11.34 9.05
C ILE A 232 12.71 -12.38 9.35
N GLU A 233 12.63 -13.51 8.65
CA GLU A 233 13.57 -14.65 8.82
C GLU A 233 14.77 -14.57 7.87
N VAL A 234 14.67 -13.82 6.77
CA VAL A 234 15.73 -13.69 5.78
C VAL A 234 16.91 -12.87 6.33
N PRO A 235 18.17 -13.14 5.89
CA PRO A 235 19.30 -12.31 6.25
C PRO A 235 19.03 -10.84 5.91
N ALA A 236 19.30 -9.93 6.85
CA ALA A 236 19.06 -8.51 6.66
C ALA A 236 20.33 -7.68 6.91
N LEU A 237 20.55 -6.67 6.07
CA LEU A 237 21.58 -5.64 6.24
C LEU A 237 20.86 -4.30 6.41
N VAL A 238 20.93 -3.75 7.61
CA VAL A 238 20.36 -2.43 7.95
C VAL A 238 21.51 -1.43 7.99
N MET A 239 21.47 -0.45 7.10
CA MET A 239 22.48 0.60 6.99
C MET A 239 21.87 1.95 7.32
N GLN A 240 22.55 2.74 8.17
CA GLN A 240 22.08 4.05 8.59
C GLN A 240 23.25 5.00 8.78
N ARG A 241 23.11 6.26 8.36
CA ARG A 241 24.08 7.31 8.66
C ARG A 241 23.88 7.88 10.05
N THR A 242 25.00 8.19 10.72
CA THR A 242 25.03 8.62 12.13
C THR A 242 24.34 9.95 12.37
N HIS A 243 24.36 10.85 11.37
CA HIS A 243 23.83 12.21 11.49
C HIS A 243 22.66 12.48 10.51
N ASP A 244 22.02 11.42 9.99
CA ASP A 244 20.81 11.56 9.20
C ASP A 244 19.70 12.18 10.06
N ILE A 245 19.20 13.34 9.63
CA ILE A 245 18.17 14.09 10.36
C ILE A 245 16.74 13.70 9.95
N ASP A 246 16.56 13.08 8.78
CA ASP A 246 15.23 12.60 8.34
C ASP A 246 14.87 11.26 8.99
N VAL A 247 15.84 10.34 9.08
CA VAL A 247 15.67 9.06 9.77
C VAL A 247 16.88 8.86 10.70
N LYS A 248 16.64 8.95 12.00
CA LYS A 248 17.70 8.94 13.01
C LYS A 248 18.37 7.58 13.12
N ILE A 249 19.66 7.57 13.50
CA ILE A 249 20.46 6.34 13.65
C ILE A 249 19.81 5.33 14.60
N GLU A 250 19.12 5.81 15.64
CA GLU A 250 18.43 4.98 16.62
C GLU A 250 17.29 4.17 15.99
N GLU A 251 16.65 4.69 14.92
CA GLU A 251 15.60 3.97 14.20
C GLU A 251 16.18 2.74 13.50
N GLY A 252 17.35 2.88 12.87
CA GLY A 252 18.07 1.75 12.28
C GLY A 252 18.50 0.70 13.31
N ARG A 253 19.04 1.14 14.47
CA ARG A 253 19.40 0.24 15.59
C ARG A 253 18.18 -0.52 16.10
N PHE A 254 17.09 0.20 16.36
CA PHE A 254 15.82 -0.37 16.81
C PHE A 254 15.30 -1.47 15.88
N ILE A 255 15.39 -1.26 14.56
CA ILE A 255 14.95 -2.22 13.54
C ILE A 255 15.87 -3.44 13.53
N ALA A 256 17.20 -3.21 13.51
CA ALA A 256 18.18 -4.28 13.46
C ALA A 256 18.11 -5.21 14.69
N GLU A 257 17.86 -4.65 15.89
CA GLU A 257 17.68 -5.43 17.12
C GLU A 257 16.46 -6.37 17.09
N ARG A 258 15.45 -6.06 16.25
CA ARG A 258 14.19 -6.82 16.17
C ARG A 258 14.13 -7.81 15.01
N ILE A 259 15.04 -7.72 14.07
CA ILE A 259 15.17 -8.69 12.98
C ILE A 259 16.24 -9.72 13.37
N LYS A 260 15.84 -10.98 13.53
CA LYS A 260 16.65 -12.07 14.09
C LYS A 260 18.04 -12.24 13.42
N ASN A 261 18.14 -12.05 12.12
CA ASN A 261 19.35 -12.27 11.33
C ASN A 261 19.89 -10.95 10.75
N ALA A 262 19.64 -9.82 11.41
CA ALA A 262 20.11 -8.53 10.94
C ALA A 262 21.58 -8.27 11.29
N ARG A 263 22.29 -7.68 10.32
CA ARG A 263 23.59 -7.00 10.54
C ARG A 263 23.32 -5.49 10.47
N PHE A 264 23.72 -4.76 11.49
CA PHE A 264 23.61 -3.31 11.51
C PHE A 264 24.95 -2.68 11.12
N VAL A 265 24.90 -1.70 10.23
CA VAL A 265 26.08 -0.93 9.80
C VAL A 265 25.81 0.55 10.01
N GLU A 266 26.56 1.14 10.93
CA GLU A 266 26.63 2.58 11.11
C GLU A 266 27.61 3.15 10.07
N LEU A 267 27.17 4.17 9.37
CA LEU A 267 27.94 4.87 8.36
C LEU A 267 28.12 6.32 8.80
N ASP A 268 29.31 6.84 8.67
CA ASP A 268 29.52 8.27 8.93
C ASP A 268 28.82 9.13 7.89
N GLY A 269 28.35 10.31 8.31
CA GLY A 269 27.70 11.28 7.43
C GLY A 269 26.26 11.62 7.81
N SER A 270 25.70 12.58 7.08
CA SER A 270 24.38 13.19 7.34
C SER A 270 23.36 13.03 6.21
N ASP A 271 23.80 12.54 5.03
CA ASP A 271 22.91 12.45 3.87
C ASP A 271 21.93 11.27 3.99
N HIS A 272 20.64 11.52 3.80
CA HIS A 272 19.62 10.49 3.74
C HIS A 272 19.66 9.70 2.42
N LEU A 273 20.21 10.29 1.35
CA LEU A 273 20.33 9.68 0.03
C LEU A 273 21.56 8.77 -0.03
N PHE A 274 21.39 7.48 -0.31
CA PHE A 274 22.49 6.50 -0.31
C PHE A 274 23.53 6.72 -1.42
N TRP A 275 23.19 7.46 -2.47
CA TRP A 275 24.08 7.77 -3.59
C TRP A 275 24.87 9.07 -3.43
N VAL A 276 24.80 9.69 -2.27
CA VAL A 276 25.51 10.92 -1.92
C VAL A 276 26.49 10.65 -0.76
N GLY A 277 27.53 11.45 -0.62
CA GLY A 277 28.56 11.28 0.41
C GLY A 277 29.49 10.10 0.14
N ASP A 278 29.91 9.36 1.17
CA ASP A 278 30.76 8.17 1.01
C ASP A 278 29.94 6.99 0.51
N THR A 279 29.79 6.90 -0.81
CA THR A 279 29.09 5.80 -1.49
C THR A 279 29.97 4.54 -1.60
N GLY A 280 31.29 4.68 -1.49
CA GLY A 280 32.24 3.58 -1.62
C GLY A 280 32.07 2.55 -0.51
N GLU A 281 31.93 3.00 0.74
CA GLU A 281 31.71 2.10 1.87
C GLU A 281 30.34 1.42 1.79
N ILE A 282 29.29 2.14 1.37
CA ILE A 282 27.95 1.58 1.17
C ILE A 282 28.01 0.43 0.13
N LEU A 283 28.57 0.72 -1.05
CA LEU A 283 28.74 -0.28 -2.12
C LEU A 283 29.56 -1.49 -1.68
N LYS A 284 30.63 -1.27 -0.94
CA LYS A 284 31.47 -2.35 -0.40
C LYS A 284 30.68 -3.26 0.53
N ARG A 285 29.87 -2.70 1.46
CA ARG A 285 29.04 -3.46 2.40
C ARG A 285 27.94 -4.23 1.65
N MET A 286 27.25 -3.56 0.72
CA MET A 286 26.21 -4.19 -0.08
C MET A 286 26.77 -5.35 -0.92
N LYS A 287 27.85 -5.12 -1.67
CA LYS A 287 28.47 -6.15 -2.51
C LYS A 287 28.91 -7.36 -1.69
N ALA A 288 29.59 -7.13 -0.56
CA ALA A 288 30.01 -8.22 0.33
C ALA A 288 28.80 -9.02 0.84
N PHE A 289 27.73 -8.34 1.24
CA PHE A 289 26.52 -8.99 1.76
C PHE A 289 25.77 -9.77 0.67
N ILE A 290 25.65 -9.23 -0.54
CA ILE A 290 25.00 -9.88 -1.68
C ILE A 290 25.76 -11.18 -2.07
N LEU A 291 27.09 -11.11 -2.14
CA LEU A 291 27.92 -12.26 -2.53
C LEU A 291 28.01 -13.35 -1.45
N ASP A 292 27.82 -13.00 -0.17
CA ASP A 292 27.75 -13.95 0.97
C ASP A 292 26.39 -14.63 1.07
N ALA A 293 25.36 -14.12 0.37
CA ALA A 293 24.00 -14.61 0.46
C ALA A 293 23.83 -16.01 -0.15
N LYS A 294 23.06 -16.87 0.54
CA LYS A 294 22.76 -18.25 0.10
C LYS A 294 21.33 -18.33 -0.42
N PRO A 295 21.10 -18.36 -1.74
CA PRO A 295 19.74 -18.34 -2.32
C PRO A 295 18.95 -19.65 -2.12
N THR A 296 19.55 -20.71 -1.58
CA THR A 296 18.97 -22.06 -1.48
C THR A 296 18.19 -22.31 -0.18
N ILE A 297 18.14 -21.36 0.76
CA ILE A 297 17.42 -21.53 2.01
C ILE A 297 15.91 -21.48 1.72
N ASN A 298 15.18 -22.49 2.21
CA ASN A 298 13.72 -22.48 2.25
C ASN A 298 13.28 -22.21 3.69
N TYR A 299 12.42 -21.23 3.85
CA TYR A 299 11.88 -20.84 5.15
C TYR A 299 10.59 -21.59 5.44
N GLU A 300 10.45 -22.08 6.66
CA GLU A 300 9.29 -22.85 7.12
C GLU A 300 8.16 -21.96 7.64
N LYS A 301 8.42 -20.68 7.84
CA LYS A 301 7.45 -19.69 8.35
C LYS A 301 7.30 -18.51 7.42
N GLN A 302 6.10 -17.97 7.39
CA GLN A 302 5.75 -16.75 6.66
C GLN A 302 4.69 -15.95 7.42
N LEU A 303 4.64 -14.65 7.19
CA LEU A 303 3.62 -13.79 7.76
C LEU A 303 2.35 -13.85 6.92
N LEU A 304 1.22 -14.27 7.52
CA LEU A 304 -0.09 -14.24 6.86
C LEU A 304 -1.12 -13.56 7.76
N THR A 305 -2.16 -13.06 7.10
CA THR A 305 -3.37 -12.59 7.79
C THR A 305 -4.41 -13.68 7.79
N ILE A 306 -4.90 -14.00 8.98
CA ILE A 306 -5.91 -15.03 9.21
C ILE A 306 -7.24 -14.34 9.49
N ALA A 307 -8.26 -14.64 8.70
CA ALA A 307 -9.64 -14.27 8.95
C ALA A 307 -10.39 -15.50 9.45
N VAL A 308 -11.09 -15.34 10.55
CA VAL A 308 -11.93 -16.37 11.12
C VAL A 308 -13.32 -15.86 11.33
N ALA A 309 -14.29 -16.60 10.86
CA ALA A 309 -15.69 -16.26 11.00
C ALA A 309 -16.45 -17.36 11.75
N ARG A 310 -17.32 -16.95 12.67
CA ARG A 310 -18.36 -17.80 13.23
C ARG A 310 -19.66 -17.54 12.48
N ILE A 311 -20.26 -18.61 11.95
CA ILE A 311 -21.53 -18.56 11.26
C ILE A 311 -22.66 -18.61 12.29
N VAL A 312 -23.52 -17.60 12.28
CA VAL A 312 -24.68 -17.48 13.19
C VAL A 312 -25.96 -17.61 12.36
N TYR A 313 -26.68 -18.69 12.59
CA TYR A 313 -27.96 -18.93 11.91
C TYR A 313 -29.13 -18.40 12.75
N PRO A 314 -29.91 -17.41 12.29
CA PRO A 314 -31.16 -17.06 12.94
C PRO A 314 -32.23 -18.11 12.58
N GLY A 315 -32.41 -19.14 13.42
CA GLY A 315 -33.42 -20.18 13.25
C GLY A 315 -32.89 -21.56 12.91
N THR A 316 -33.79 -22.48 12.48
CA THR A 316 -33.49 -23.91 12.26
C THR A 316 -33.05 -24.25 10.83
N ALA A 317 -33.04 -23.31 9.89
CA ALA A 317 -32.66 -23.54 8.49
C ALA A 317 -31.14 -23.63 8.34
N ARG A 318 -30.63 -24.83 8.03
CA ARG A 318 -29.21 -25.09 7.75
C ARG A 318 -28.99 -25.24 6.26
N SER A 319 -28.80 -24.13 5.53
CA SER A 319 -28.23 -24.20 4.19
C SER A 319 -26.71 -24.11 4.30
N ASN A 320 -25.99 -24.99 3.60
CA ASN A 320 -24.54 -24.92 3.56
C ASN A 320 -24.14 -23.87 2.49
N PRO A 321 -23.62 -22.69 2.87
CA PRO A 321 -23.23 -21.63 1.92
C PRO A 321 -21.83 -21.84 1.31
N GLY A 322 -21.36 -23.10 1.23
CA GLY A 322 -19.97 -23.42 0.89
C GLY A 322 -19.45 -22.82 -0.41
N GLU A 323 -20.21 -22.93 -1.52
CA GLU A 323 -19.75 -22.47 -2.82
C GLU A 323 -19.63 -20.93 -2.95
N PRO A 324 -20.58 -20.11 -2.49
CA PRO A 324 -20.43 -18.66 -2.46
C PRO A 324 -19.23 -18.18 -1.64
N ILE A 325 -18.97 -18.79 -0.48
CA ILE A 325 -17.85 -18.45 0.39
C ILE A 325 -16.53 -18.69 -0.32
N THR A 326 -16.34 -19.86 -0.93
CA THR A 326 -15.11 -20.22 -1.64
C THR A 326 -14.80 -19.21 -2.75
N LYS A 327 -15.82 -18.86 -3.58
CA LYS A 327 -15.65 -17.88 -4.67
C LYS A 327 -15.24 -16.48 -4.17
N VAL A 328 -15.80 -16.05 -3.03
CA VAL A 328 -15.43 -14.75 -2.44
C VAL A 328 -14.00 -14.79 -1.94
N VAL A 329 -13.61 -15.83 -1.18
CA VAL A 329 -12.25 -15.98 -0.66
C VAL A 329 -11.21 -16.01 -1.79
N GLU A 330 -11.46 -16.79 -2.85
CA GLU A 330 -10.56 -16.90 -4.02
C GLU A 330 -10.42 -15.56 -4.77
N ARG A 331 -11.50 -14.75 -4.87
CA ARG A 331 -11.44 -13.41 -5.48
C ARG A 331 -10.38 -12.53 -4.84
N TYR A 332 -10.23 -12.63 -3.52
CA TYR A 332 -9.24 -11.89 -2.75
C TYR A 332 -7.90 -12.65 -2.61
N ARG A 333 -7.67 -13.71 -3.42
CA ARG A 333 -6.50 -14.58 -3.35
C ARG A 333 -6.30 -15.19 -1.97
N GLY A 334 -7.39 -15.37 -1.24
CA GLY A 334 -7.38 -16.07 0.03
C GLY A 334 -7.35 -17.57 -0.19
N LYS A 335 -6.83 -18.28 0.80
CA LYS A 335 -6.88 -19.74 0.89
C LYS A 335 -7.83 -20.15 1.99
N LEU A 336 -8.85 -20.91 1.62
CA LEU A 336 -9.81 -21.46 2.57
C LEU A 336 -9.19 -22.69 3.26
N ILE A 337 -9.03 -22.60 4.58
CA ILE A 337 -8.41 -23.65 5.41
C ILE A 337 -9.45 -24.53 6.05
N GLN A 338 -10.55 -23.93 6.52
CA GLN A 338 -11.67 -24.63 7.14
C GLN A 338 -12.97 -23.94 6.73
N ASN A 339 -13.95 -24.76 6.37
CA ASN A 339 -15.32 -24.32 6.10
C ASN A 339 -16.27 -25.41 6.57
N ASP A 340 -16.75 -25.29 7.78
CA ASP A 340 -17.77 -26.17 8.36
C ASP A 340 -19.05 -25.38 8.68
N HIS A 341 -20.04 -26.05 9.26
CA HIS A 341 -21.34 -25.43 9.55
C HIS A 341 -21.30 -24.24 10.52
N TYR A 342 -20.20 -24.04 11.25
CA TYR A 342 -20.11 -23.04 12.31
C TYR A 342 -18.91 -22.12 12.19
N THR A 343 -17.85 -22.57 11.51
CA THR A 343 -16.57 -21.87 11.50
C THR A 343 -15.98 -21.84 10.10
N LEU A 344 -15.55 -20.67 9.68
CA LEU A 344 -14.77 -20.46 8.47
C LEU A 344 -13.40 -19.92 8.87
N ILE A 345 -12.34 -20.51 8.31
CA ILE A 345 -10.96 -20.02 8.47
C ILE A 345 -10.37 -19.84 7.09
N ALA A 346 -9.93 -18.62 6.80
CA ALA A 346 -9.23 -18.30 5.56
C ALA A 346 -7.93 -17.53 5.86
N THR A 347 -6.95 -17.67 4.99
CA THR A 347 -5.67 -16.96 5.09
C THR A 347 -5.42 -16.12 3.87
N PHE A 348 -4.74 -15.01 4.08
CA PHE A 348 -4.45 -14.01 3.07
C PHE A 348 -3.00 -13.52 3.19
N GLU A 349 -2.42 -13.11 2.08
CA GLU A 349 -1.08 -12.55 2.03
C GLU A 349 -0.96 -11.16 2.68
N GLY A 350 -2.11 -10.55 3.00
CA GLY A 350 -2.13 -9.26 3.68
C GLY A 350 -3.49 -8.89 4.25
N PRO A 351 -3.54 -7.91 5.16
CA PRO A 351 -4.74 -7.56 5.91
C PRO A 351 -5.80 -6.83 5.08
N SER A 352 -5.43 -6.11 4.02
CA SER A 352 -6.40 -5.41 3.17
C SER A 352 -7.29 -6.42 2.43
N LYS A 353 -6.70 -7.46 1.85
CA LYS A 353 -7.45 -8.55 1.20
C LYS A 353 -8.36 -9.27 2.19
N ALA A 354 -7.88 -9.55 3.40
CA ALA A 354 -8.64 -10.21 4.44
C ALA A 354 -9.87 -9.40 4.88
N VAL A 355 -9.70 -8.09 5.08
CA VAL A 355 -10.78 -7.20 5.54
C VAL A 355 -11.83 -7.01 4.45
N HIS A 356 -11.44 -6.69 3.22
CA HIS A 356 -12.41 -6.52 2.13
C HIS A 356 -13.12 -7.83 1.77
N CYS A 357 -12.41 -8.97 1.80
CA CYS A 357 -13.04 -10.28 1.69
C CYS A 357 -14.08 -10.49 2.79
N SER A 358 -13.75 -10.13 4.03
CA SER A 358 -14.68 -10.28 5.17
C SER A 358 -15.91 -9.40 5.05
N MET A 359 -15.79 -8.18 4.51
CA MET A 359 -16.92 -7.29 4.21
C MET A 359 -17.83 -7.91 3.14
N ASP A 360 -17.27 -8.34 2.01
CA ASP A 360 -18.03 -9.01 0.96
C ASP A 360 -18.71 -10.30 1.48
N LEU A 361 -18.04 -11.05 2.37
CA LEU A 361 -18.64 -12.25 2.97
C LEU A 361 -19.82 -11.91 3.88
N VAL A 362 -19.74 -10.85 4.69
CA VAL A 362 -20.86 -10.38 5.51
C VAL A 362 -22.03 -10.02 4.61
N ASP A 363 -21.82 -9.27 3.53
CA ASP A 363 -22.86 -8.86 2.60
C ASP A 363 -23.53 -10.06 1.90
N VAL A 364 -22.72 -11.00 1.41
CA VAL A 364 -23.24 -12.22 0.74
C VAL A 364 -24.06 -13.07 1.69
N MET A 365 -23.62 -13.22 2.95
CA MET A 365 -24.27 -14.05 3.94
C MET A 365 -25.54 -13.42 4.50
N GLN A 366 -25.59 -12.10 4.64
CA GLN A 366 -26.81 -11.38 5.03
C GLN A 366 -27.97 -11.63 4.04
N ARG A 367 -27.69 -11.75 2.74
CA ARG A 367 -28.70 -12.07 1.71
C ARG A 367 -29.36 -13.43 1.89
N THR A 368 -28.66 -14.38 2.56
CA THR A 368 -29.20 -15.70 2.91
C THR A 368 -29.72 -15.75 4.35
N ASN A 369 -29.97 -14.59 4.96
CA ASN A 369 -30.38 -14.46 6.37
C ASN A 369 -29.42 -15.15 7.34
N THR A 370 -28.14 -15.13 7.02
CA THR A 370 -27.06 -15.70 7.84
C THR A 370 -26.15 -14.58 8.30
N GLN A 371 -25.72 -14.59 9.56
CA GLN A 371 -24.86 -13.58 10.13
C GLN A 371 -23.45 -14.14 10.37
N LEU A 372 -22.44 -13.30 10.19
CA LEU A 372 -21.03 -13.66 10.47
C LEU A 372 -20.47 -12.77 11.59
N ALA A 373 -19.84 -13.41 12.57
CA ALA A 373 -18.95 -12.71 13.50
C ALA A 373 -17.51 -12.98 13.06
N ILE A 374 -16.72 -11.96 12.72
CA ILE A 374 -15.40 -12.15 12.09
C ILE A 374 -14.30 -11.53 12.94
N GLY A 375 -13.20 -12.26 13.09
CA GLY A 375 -11.97 -11.80 13.70
C GLY A 375 -10.79 -11.91 12.74
N ILE A 376 -9.96 -10.87 12.66
CA ILE A 376 -8.81 -10.85 11.75
C ILE A 376 -7.53 -10.50 12.51
N HIS A 377 -6.49 -11.30 12.27
CA HIS A 377 -5.16 -11.07 12.82
C HIS A 377 -4.06 -11.46 11.84
N THR A 378 -2.92 -10.77 11.93
CA THR A 378 -1.72 -11.06 11.15
C THR A 378 -0.66 -11.68 12.05
N ARG A 379 -0.16 -12.88 11.69
CA ARG A 379 0.86 -13.62 12.45
C ARG A 379 1.72 -14.52 11.55
N GLU A 380 2.81 -14.98 12.11
CA GLU A 380 3.60 -16.06 11.50
C GLU A 380 2.83 -17.37 11.48
N VAL A 381 2.91 -18.07 10.36
CA VAL A 381 2.34 -19.39 10.15
C VAL A 381 3.36 -20.28 9.45
N SER A 382 3.25 -21.61 9.65
CA SER A 382 4.06 -22.56 8.91
C SER A 382 3.73 -22.52 7.42
N THR A 383 4.74 -22.66 6.57
CA THR A 383 4.57 -22.85 5.13
C THR A 383 4.08 -24.27 4.81
N ASP A 384 4.19 -25.21 5.74
CA ASP A 384 3.63 -26.56 5.63
C ASP A 384 2.12 -26.51 5.89
N GLU A 385 1.35 -26.83 4.87
CA GLU A 385 -0.12 -26.78 4.88
C GLU A 385 -0.73 -27.75 5.91
N THR A 386 -0.06 -28.84 6.24
CA THR A 386 -0.55 -29.83 7.21
C THR A 386 -0.51 -29.31 8.65
N GLN A 387 0.35 -28.33 8.94
CA GLN A 387 0.50 -27.72 10.27
C GLN A 387 -0.26 -26.39 10.42
N PHE A 388 -0.98 -25.97 9.39
CA PHE A 388 -1.62 -24.65 9.33
C PHE A 388 -2.64 -24.39 10.44
N VAL A 389 -3.22 -25.46 11.00
CA VAL A 389 -4.25 -25.38 12.03
C VAL A 389 -3.76 -26.09 13.30
N SER A 390 -2.56 -25.75 13.79
CA SER A 390 -2.10 -26.20 15.11
C SER A 390 -3.03 -25.68 16.22
N GLY A 391 -3.10 -26.39 17.35
CA GLY A 391 -3.99 -26.05 18.47
C GLY A 391 -3.90 -24.59 18.91
N GLU A 392 -2.68 -24.04 18.97
CA GLU A 392 -2.43 -22.64 19.35
C GLU A 392 -3.09 -21.62 18.42
N THR A 393 -3.12 -21.90 17.11
CA THR A 393 -3.78 -21.00 16.14
C THR A 393 -5.30 -21.06 16.31
N LYS A 394 -5.86 -22.23 16.60
CA LYS A 394 -7.30 -22.40 16.86
C LYS A 394 -7.75 -21.68 18.13
N ASP A 395 -7.02 -21.82 19.21
CA ASP A 395 -7.37 -21.18 20.49
C ASP A 395 -7.26 -19.67 20.42
N PHE A 396 -6.24 -19.19 19.74
CA PHE A 396 -6.05 -17.79 19.42
C PHE A 396 -7.25 -17.20 18.67
N VAL A 397 -7.64 -17.85 17.61
CA VAL A 397 -8.74 -17.47 16.73
C VAL A 397 -10.07 -17.46 17.49
N ARG A 398 -10.33 -18.49 18.32
CA ARG A 398 -11.53 -18.53 19.17
C ARG A 398 -11.58 -17.33 20.11
N SER A 399 -10.46 -16.94 20.69
CA SER A 399 -10.40 -15.79 21.62
C SER A 399 -10.81 -14.45 20.98
N ILE A 400 -10.62 -14.29 19.66
CA ILE A 400 -11.10 -13.12 18.91
C ILE A 400 -12.59 -13.26 18.60
N LEU A 401 -13.02 -14.44 18.14
CA LEU A 401 -14.41 -14.71 17.77
C LEU A 401 -15.39 -14.56 18.95
N ASP A 402 -14.96 -14.91 20.16
CA ASP A 402 -15.80 -14.78 21.35
C ASP A 402 -16.15 -13.34 21.70
N LYS A 403 -15.44 -12.37 21.10
CA LYS A 403 -15.64 -10.94 21.32
C LYS A 403 -16.38 -10.24 20.18
N ALA A 404 -16.45 -10.88 19.00
CA ALA A 404 -17.11 -10.31 17.84
C ALA A 404 -18.64 -10.52 17.93
N GLN A 405 -19.39 -9.45 17.68
CA GLN A 405 -20.84 -9.47 17.54
C GLN A 405 -21.24 -9.97 16.14
N PRO A 406 -22.47 -10.46 15.96
CA PRO A 406 -23.00 -10.76 14.63
C PRO A 406 -22.86 -9.58 13.66
N ASN A 407 -22.40 -9.86 12.44
CA ASN A 407 -22.08 -8.88 11.37
C ASN A 407 -20.97 -7.87 11.74
N GLN A 408 -20.19 -8.15 12.75
CA GLN A 408 -19.05 -7.34 13.15
C GLN A 408 -17.73 -7.95 12.67
N ILE A 409 -16.86 -7.12 12.14
CA ILE A 409 -15.47 -7.46 11.79
C ILE A 409 -14.56 -6.82 12.83
N LEU A 410 -13.90 -7.64 13.64
CA LEU A 410 -12.90 -7.21 14.61
C LEU A 410 -11.50 -7.47 14.10
N ILE A 411 -10.64 -6.50 14.26
CA ILE A 411 -9.23 -6.58 13.90
C ILE A 411 -8.34 -6.26 15.10
N THR A 412 -7.14 -6.82 15.11
CA THR A 412 -6.11 -6.46 16.09
C THR A 412 -5.38 -5.18 15.69
N GLN A 413 -4.65 -4.60 16.63
CA GLN A 413 -3.84 -3.40 16.41
C GLN A 413 -2.82 -3.57 15.28
N THR A 414 -2.18 -4.74 15.18
CA THR A 414 -1.23 -5.05 14.09
C THR A 414 -1.90 -4.93 12.72
N VAL A 415 -3.08 -5.53 12.56
CA VAL A 415 -3.87 -5.44 11.32
C VAL A 415 -4.22 -3.98 11.00
N LYS A 416 -4.68 -3.21 12.00
CA LYS A 416 -5.00 -1.79 11.83
C LYS A 416 -3.81 -0.99 11.29
N TYR A 417 -2.61 -1.20 11.83
CA TYR A 417 -1.42 -0.46 11.39
C TYR A 417 -1.02 -0.80 9.94
N LEU A 418 -1.16 -2.05 9.55
CA LEU A 418 -0.89 -2.48 8.17
C LEU A 418 -1.97 -2.03 7.17
N LEU A 419 -3.17 -1.65 7.65
CA LEU A 419 -4.26 -1.09 6.84
C LEU A 419 -4.17 0.42 6.65
N SER A 420 -3.07 1.04 7.00
CA SER A 420 -2.85 2.46 6.74
C SER A 420 -3.04 2.76 5.25
N GLY A 421 -3.89 3.72 4.94
CA GLY A 421 -4.23 4.08 3.56
C GLY A 421 -5.40 3.31 2.95
N ALA A 422 -5.99 2.34 3.64
CA ALA A 422 -7.13 1.55 3.11
C ALA A 422 -8.47 2.31 3.06
N GLY A 423 -8.52 3.57 3.51
CA GLY A 423 -9.78 4.35 3.54
C GLY A 423 -10.81 3.89 4.57
N LEU A 424 -10.48 2.89 5.38
CA LEU A 424 -11.39 2.26 6.33
C LEU A 424 -11.52 3.05 7.64
N ARG A 425 -12.68 2.96 8.28
CA ARG A 425 -12.92 3.50 9.61
C ARG A 425 -12.66 2.45 10.69
N PHE A 426 -11.97 2.84 11.75
CA PHE A 426 -11.62 1.97 12.87
C PHE A 426 -12.19 2.51 14.18
N THR A 427 -13.02 1.72 14.84
CA THR A 427 -13.60 2.07 16.14
C THR A 427 -13.00 1.18 17.22
N GLN A 428 -12.25 1.78 18.16
CA GLN A 428 -11.62 1.03 19.25
C GLN A 428 -12.69 0.39 20.15
N GLN A 429 -12.52 -0.87 20.45
CA GLN A 429 -13.40 -1.62 21.33
C GLN A 429 -12.90 -1.58 22.77
N LYS A 430 -13.82 -1.75 23.73
CA LYS A 430 -13.47 -1.92 25.15
C LYS A 430 -12.76 -3.25 25.41
N SER A 431 -13.04 -4.25 24.58
CA SER A 431 -12.39 -5.57 24.64
C SER A 431 -10.95 -5.46 24.14
N THR A 432 -10.07 -6.20 24.81
CA THR A 432 -8.66 -6.34 24.46
C THR A 432 -8.37 -7.77 24.07
N PHE A 433 -7.33 -7.93 23.27
CA PHE A 433 -6.80 -9.21 22.86
C PHE A 433 -5.53 -9.52 23.64
N ARG A 434 -5.38 -10.73 24.17
CA ARG A 434 -4.17 -11.17 24.86
C ARG A 434 -3.33 -12.03 23.94
N THR A 435 -2.09 -11.62 23.70
CA THR A 435 -1.13 -12.39 22.90
C THR A 435 -0.68 -13.66 23.65
N ILE A 436 -0.06 -14.60 22.94
CA ILE A 436 0.57 -15.79 23.57
C ILE A 436 1.68 -15.37 24.54
N ALA A 437 2.40 -14.29 24.23
CA ALA A 437 3.43 -13.71 25.11
C ALA A 437 2.84 -13.03 26.37
N GLY A 438 1.50 -12.93 26.49
CA GLY A 438 0.82 -12.35 27.64
C GLY A 438 0.48 -10.85 27.48
N ASP A 439 0.93 -10.20 26.41
CA ASP A 439 0.65 -8.80 26.14
C ASP A 439 -0.83 -8.57 25.82
N THR A 440 -1.34 -7.41 26.21
CA THR A 440 -2.73 -7.03 25.95
C THR A 440 -2.76 -5.98 24.84
N LEU A 441 -3.36 -6.34 23.72
CA LEU A 441 -3.51 -5.46 22.55
C LEU A 441 -4.95 -4.94 22.40
N PRO A 442 -5.15 -3.69 22.02
CA PRO A 442 -6.47 -3.18 21.71
C PRO A 442 -7.03 -3.82 20.45
N MET A 443 -8.36 -3.94 20.40
CA MET A 443 -9.12 -4.41 19.24
C MET A 443 -9.94 -3.27 18.64
N PHE A 444 -10.19 -3.37 17.34
CA PHE A 444 -10.93 -2.37 16.58
C PHE A 444 -12.02 -3.04 15.75
N ALA A 445 -13.22 -2.46 15.74
CA ALA A 445 -14.22 -2.77 14.73
C ALA A 445 -13.88 -2.01 13.46
N VAL A 446 -14.04 -2.68 12.32
CA VAL A 446 -13.80 -2.11 10.99
C VAL A 446 -15.13 -1.86 10.32
N SER A 447 -15.27 -0.70 9.70
CA SER A 447 -16.37 -0.38 8.77
C SER A 447 -15.81 0.36 7.56
N ASP A 448 -16.43 0.12 6.42
CA ASP A 448 -16.22 0.95 5.24
C ASP A 448 -17.09 2.20 5.37
N PRO A 449 -16.53 3.42 5.35
CA PRO A 449 -17.34 4.64 5.38
C PRO A 449 -18.26 4.77 4.16
N ASP A 450 -17.97 4.05 3.06
CA ASP A 450 -18.79 4.03 1.86
C ASP A 450 -19.87 2.92 1.88
N HIS A 451 -19.78 1.96 2.83
CA HIS A 451 -20.80 0.96 3.15
C HIS A 451 -21.70 1.45 4.29
N LEU A 452 -22.55 2.41 4.00
CA LEU A 452 -23.58 2.86 4.95
C LEU A 452 -24.82 1.99 4.80
N ASP A 453 -25.02 1.09 5.76
CA ASP A 453 -26.33 0.49 6.02
C ASP A 453 -27.37 1.59 6.18
N SER A 454 -28.39 1.58 5.35
CA SER A 454 -29.52 2.54 5.36
C SER A 454 -30.37 2.46 6.64
N SER A 455 -30.09 1.55 7.59
CA SER A 455 -30.83 1.35 8.84
C SER A 455 -30.27 2.08 10.05
N ASP A 456 -28.99 2.46 10.07
CA ASP A 456 -28.36 3.08 11.24
C ASP A 456 -28.35 4.62 11.25
N TYR A 457 -28.93 5.26 10.25
CA TYR A 457 -28.93 6.72 10.14
C TYR A 457 -29.87 7.43 11.16
N PHE A 458 -30.69 6.69 11.91
CA PHE A 458 -31.72 7.29 12.79
C PHE A 458 -31.52 7.09 14.30
N SER A 459 -30.46 6.50 14.78
CA SER A 459 -30.26 6.35 16.23
C SER A 459 -28.88 6.76 16.72
N LEU A 460 -28.88 7.96 17.33
CA LEU A 460 -28.04 8.37 18.48
C LEU A 460 -26.56 8.70 18.24
N HIS A 461 -26.23 9.96 18.08
CA HIS A 461 -25.48 10.79 19.06
C HIS A 461 -25.15 12.16 18.44
N PRO A 462 -25.06 13.25 19.20
CA PRO A 462 -24.67 14.55 18.66
C PRO A 462 -23.21 14.53 18.26
N LEU A 463 -22.95 14.91 16.99
CA LEU A 463 -21.65 14.93 16.34
C LEU A 463 -20.72 15.99 16.93
N PRO A 464 -19.40 15.73 17.05
CA PRO A 464 -18.41 16.78 17.23
C PRO A 464 -18.25 17.58 15.92
N GLN A 465 -18.26 18.89 16.03
CA GLN A 465 -18.14 19.87 14.94
C GLN A 465 -16.73 19.90 14.32
N ALA A 466 -16.38 19.05 13.37
CA ALA A 466 -15.12 19.26 12.66
C ALA A 466 -15.05 18.83 11.18
N ASP A 467 -15.92 17.93 10.66
CA ASP A 467 -15.75 17.42 9.28
C ASP A 467 -16.99 17.60 8.37
N SER A 468 -17.75 18.64 8.59
CA SER A 468 -19.12 18.77 8.06
C SER A 468 -19.24 19.05 6.55
N PHE A 469 -18.21 19.55 5.87
CA PHE A 469 -18.39 20.02 4.49
C PHE A 469 -18.57 18.90 3.48
N PHE A 470 -17.73 17.87 3.53
CA PHE A 470 -17.79 16.75 2.59
C PHE A 470 -19.03 15.87 2.83
N GLU A 471 -19.37 15.65 4.09
CA GLU A 471 -20.60 14.93 4.47
C GLU A 471 -21.85 15.66 4.00
N VAL A 472 -21.90 16.99 4.15
CA VAL A 472 -23.00 17.81 3.63
C VAL A 472 -23.11 17.71 2.10
N VAL A 473 -21.98 17.67 1.39
CA VAL A 473 -21.96 17.46 -0.07
C VAL A 473 -22.51 16.10 -0.43
N LEU A 474 -22.04 15.02 0.22
CA LEU A 474 -22.51 13.66 -0.04
C LEU A 474 -23.98 13.50 0.29
N GLN A 475 -24.45 14.04 1.40
CA GLN A 475 -25.86 14.04 1.78
C GLN A 475 -26.72 14.75 0.74
N CYS A 476 -26.27 15.91 0.26
CA CYS A 476 -26.98 16.64 -0.80
C CYS A 476 -27.04 15.84 -2.11
N ILE A 477 -25.95 15.18 -2.50
CA ILE A 477 -25.93 14.31 -3.69
C ILE A 477 -26.89 13.14 -3.50
N ASN A 478 -26.86 12.44 -2.37
CA ASN A 478 -27.72 11.30 -2.08
C ASN A 478 -29.20 11.66 -2.04
N THR A 479 -29.56 12.81 -1.46
CA THR A 479 -30.95 13.28 -1.43
C THR A 479 -31.50 13.55 -2.83
N HIS A 480 -30.65 13.93 -3.79
CA HIS A 480 -31.05 14.26 -5.16
C HIS A 480 -30.57 13.25 -6.21
N LEU A 481 -30.20 12.04 -5.80
CA LEU A 481 -29.50 11.06 -6.62
C LEU A 481 -30.24 10.74 -7.92
N GLY A 482 -31.56 10.52 -7.84
CA GLY A 482 -32.43 10.21 -8.99
C GLY A 482 -32.80 11.42 -9.86
N ASN A 483 -32.45 12.64 -9.47
CA ASN A 483 -32.75 13.82 -10.25
C ASN A 483 -31.74 14.00 -11.38
N GLU A 484 -32.15 13.74 -12.63
CA GLU A 484 -31.27 13.88 -13.81
C GLU A 484 -30.65 15.29 -13.95
N ASN A 485 -31.35 16.32 -13.45
CA ASN A 485 -30.93 17.72 -13.50
C ASN A 485 -30.03 18.13 -12.31
N LEU A 486 -29.59 17.19 -11.45
CA LEU A 486 -28.64 17.51 -10.40
C LEU A 486 -27.36 18.07 -10.98
N SER A 487 -27.14 19.35 -10.78
CA SER A 487 -26.00 20.12 -11.30
C SER A 487 -25.11 20.63 -10.18
N VAL A 488 -23.92 21.08 -10.54
CA VAL A 488 -22.97 21.75 -9.63
C VAL A 488 -23.62 23.00 -9.02
N GLU A 489 -24.42 23.72 -9.79
CA GLU A 489 -25.16 24.91 -9.32
C GLU A 489 -26.18 24.53 -8.22
N THR A 490 -26.91 23.41 -8.41
CA THR A 490 -27.83 22.90 -7.39
C THR A 490 -27.13 22.56 -6.09
N LEU A 491 -25.98 21.88 -6.17
CA LEU A 491 -25.15 21.59 -5.00
C LEU A 491 -24.66 22.87 -4.32
N CYS A 492 -24.19 23.84 -5.07
CA CYS A 492 -23.71 25.12 -4.55
C CYS A 492 -24.81 25.88 -3.78
N LYS A 493 -26.03 25.91 -4.32
CA LYS A 493 -27.20 26.53 -3.67
C LYS A 493 -27.56 25.81 -2.38
N SER A 494 -27.59 24.48 -2.38
CA SER A 494 -27.96 23.67 -1.22
C SER A 494 -26.96 23.77 -0.07
N ILE A 495 -25.67 23.95 -0.39
CA ILE A 495 -24.55 23.93 0.59
C ILE A 495 -24.16 25.37 1.00
N GLY A 496 -24.66 26.38 0.31
CA GLY A 496 -24.32 27.80 0.58
C GLY A 496 -22.88 28.14 0.20
N THR A 497 -22.35 27.57 -0.91
CA THR A 497 -20.96 27.78 -1.35
C THR A 497 -20.89 28.20 -2.82
N SER A 498 -19.82 28.86 -3.23
CA SER A 498 -19.60 29.15 -4.64
C SER A 498 -19.03 27.93 -5.39
N GLU A 499 -19.29 27.84 -6.70
CA GLU A 499 -18.79 26.74 -7.54
C GLU A 499 -17.26 26.60 -7.46
N ARG A 500 -16.54 27.72 -7.47
CA ARG A 500 -15.08 27.74 -7.34
C ARG A 500 -14.62 27.19 -5.99
N GLN A 501 -15.33 27.51 -4.89
CA GLN A 501 -15.01 26.99 -3.56
C GLN A 501 -15.36 25.50 -3.46
N LEU A 502 -16.52 25.09 -3.98
CA LEU A 502 -16.93 23.68 -4.03
C LEU A 502 -15.91 22.85 -4.82
N GLN A 503 -15.55 23.32 -6.03
CA GLN A 503 -14.58 22.63 -6.87
C GLN A 503 -13.21 22.51 -6.21
N ARG A 504 -12.72 23.60 -5.58
CA ARG A 504 -11.45 23.61 -4.85
C ARG A 504 -11.46 22.65 -3.68
N LYS A 505 -12.49 22.72 -2.82
CA LYS A 505 -12.61 21.87 -1.63
C LYS A 505 -12.77 20.40 -2.00
N LEU A 506 -13.63 20.06 -2.97
CA LEU A 506 -13.80 18.68 -3.44
C LEU A 506 -12.54 18.15 -4.11
N LYS A 507 -11.86 18.97 -4.90
CA LYS A 507 -10.59 18.60 -5.50
C LYS A 507 -9.54 18.27 -4.43
N THR A 508 -9.52 19.03 -3.35
CA THR A 508 -8.59 18.79 -2.22
C THR A 508 -8.95 17.51 -1.43
N ILE A 509 -10.25 17.26 -1.22
CA ILE A 509 -10.71 16.13 -0.37
C ILE A 509 -10.75 14.82 -1.16
N THR A 510 -11.25 14.85 -2.42
CA THR A 510 -11.57 13.64 -3.20
C THR A 510 -10.79 13.51 -4.49
N ASN A 511 -10.01 14.52 -4.85
CA ASN A 511 -9.38 14.67 -6.17
C ASN A 511 -10.36 14.61 -7.36
N LYS A 512 -11.67 14.63 -7.12
CA LYS A 512 -12.72 14.63 -8.13
C LYS A 512 -13.30 16.03 -8.31
N SER A 513 -13.69 16.35 -9.53
CA SER A 513 -14.56 17.51 -9.75
C SER A 513 -15.97 17.22 -9.21
N PRO A 514 -16.81 18.22 -8.91
CA PRO A 514 -18.19 18.01 -8.47
C PRO A 514 -18.98 17.06 -9.38
N ASN A 515 -18.87 17.21 -10.70
CA ASN A 515 -19.52 16.33 -11.67
C ASN A 515 -18.97 14.89 -11.66
N GLN A 516 -17.68 14.73 -11.41
CA GLN A 516 -17.07 13.41 -11.26
C GLN A 516 -17.54 12.73 -9.97
N LEU A 517 -17.68 13.49 -8.87
CA LEU A 517 -18.20 12.98 -7.61
C LEU A 517 -19.66 12.55 -7.75
N ILE A 518 -20.54 13.39 -8.31
CA ILE A 518 -21.94 13.04 -8.59
C ILE A 518 -22.01 11.74 -9.40
N SER A 519 -21.22 11.67 -10.49
CA SER A 519 -21.20 10.48 -11.35
C SER A 519 -20.71 9.23 -10.60
N SER A 520 -19.69 9.35 -9.78
CA SER A 520 -19.15 8.24 -8.98
C SER A 520 -20.19 7.72 -7.97
N VAL A 521 -20.81 8.61 -7.20
CA VAL A 521 -21.86 8.24 -6.23
C VAL A 521 -23.04 7.54 -6.93
N ARG A 522 -23.50 8.07 -8.07
CA ARG A 522 -24.56 7.43 -8.89
C ARG A 522 -24.17 6.03 -9.34
N LEU A 523 -22.95 5.84 -9.83
CA LEU A 523 -22.50 4.54 -10.35
C LEU A 523 -22.34 3.49 -9.24
N HIS A 524 -21.88 3.91 -8.04
CA HIS A 524 -21.83 3.00 -6.89
C HIS A 524 -23.23 2.57 -6.46
N ARG A 525 -24.19 3.51 -6.39
CA ARG A 525 -25.58 3.18 -6.09
C ARG A 525 -26.22 2.28 -7.16
N ALA A 526 -25.86 2.50 -8.43
CA ALA A 526 -26.28 1.60 -9.51
C ALA A 526 -25.78 0.17 -9.33
N LYS A 527 -24.52 0.02 -8.94
CA LYS A 527 -23.93 -1.30 -8.66
C LYS A 527 -24.73 -2.03 -7.57
N GLU A 528 -25.10 -1.32 -6.49
CA GLU A 528 -25.93 -1.88 -5.43
C GLU A 528 -27.30 -2.33 -5.95
N LEU A 529 -28.01 -1.46 -6.71
CA LEU A 529 -29.33 -1.78 -7.28
C LEU A 529 -29.28 -2.95 -8.28
N LEU A 530 -28.24 -3.04 -9.10
CA LEU A 530 -28.04 -4.18 -10.01
C LEU A 530 -27.84 -5.50 -9.27
N LEU A 531 -27.22 -5.45 -8.09
CA LEU A 531 -27.00 -6.63 -7.26
C LEU A 531 -28.27 -7.13 -6.56
N THR A 532 -29.31 -6.30 -6.38
CA THR A 532 -30.61 -6.78 -5.84
C THR A 532 -31.38 -7.65 -6.85
N HIS A 533 -31.05 -7.57 -8.14
CA HIS A 533 -31.78 -8.22 -9.24
C HIS A 533 -33.29 -7.86 -9.33
N GLU A 534 -33.69 -6.80 -8.64
CA GLU A 534 -35.10 -6.34 -8.65
C GLU A 534 -35.39 -5.45 -9.85
N TYR A 535 -34.35 -4.82 -10.42
CA TYR A 535 -34.49 -3.85 -11.49
C TYR A 535 -33.66 -4.25 -12.72
N ASN A 536 -34.16 -3.92 -13.89
CA ASN A 536 -33.38 -4.07 -15.12
C ASN A 536 -32.36 -2.90 -15.26
N ILE A 537 -31.41 -3.07 -16.18
CA ILE A 537 -30.31 -2.10 -16.37
C ILE A 537 -30.84 -0.69 -16.72
N SER A 538 -31.93 -0.60 -17.50
CA SER A 538 -32.50 0.69 -17.89
C SER A 538 -33.23 1.35 -16.72
N GLU A 539 -33.96 0.58 -15.94
CA GLU A 539 -34.62 1.05 -14.71
C GLU A 539 -33.60 1.59 -13.72
N VAL A 540 -32.51 0.83 -13.48
CA VAL A 540 -31.41 1.28 -12.61
C VAL A 540 -30.82 2.59 -13.14
N ALA A 541 -30.54 2.69 -14.44
CA ALA A 541 -29.97 3.92 -15.03
C ALA A 541 -30.85 5.14 -14.74
N PHE A 542 -32.16 5.04 -14.94
CA PHE A 542 -33.10 6.14 -14.69
C PHE A 542 -33.25 6.44 -13.19
N GLN A 543 -33.33 5.39 -12.36
CA GLN A 543 -33.49 5.55 -10.91
C GLN A 543 -32.33 6.30 -10.25
N ILE A 544 -31.11 6.18 -10.80
CA ILE A 544 -29.93 6.90 -10.31
C ILE A 544 -29.65 8.20 -11.07
N GLY A 545 -30.59 8.68 -11.88
CA GLY A 545 -30.53 9.98 -12.54
C GLY A 545 -29.67 10.05 -13.80
N PHE A 546 -29.47 8.94 -14.53
CA PHE A 546 -28.96 8.97 -15.90
C PHE A 546 -30.10 9.05 -16.90
N SER A 547 -30.05 10.01 -17.81
CA SER A 547 -31.04 10.17 -18.89
C SER A 547 -30.88 9.16 -20.02
N SER A 548 -29.77 8.42 -20.09
CA SER A 548 -29.49 7.45 -21.16
C SER A 548 -28.86 6.17 -20.60
N PRO A 549 -29.54 5.02 -20.72
CA PRO A 549 -28.99 3.72 -20.34
C PRO A 549 -27.69 3.35 -21.08
N SER A 550 -27.54 3.77 -22.34
CA SER A 550 -26.32 3.54 -23.11
C SER A 550 -25.14 4.35 -22.56
N TYR A 551 -25.38 5.59 -22.19
CA TYR A 551 -24.35 6.44 -21.55
C TYR A 551 -24.01 5.91 -20.16
N PHE A 552 -24.99 5.51 -19.38
CA PHE A 552 -24.80 4.82 -18.10
C PHE A 552 -23.91 3.59 -18.26
N ALA A 553 -24.24 2.67 -19.18
CA ALA A 553 -23.46 1.45 -19.38
C ALA A 553 -21.99 1.72 -19.75
N LYS A 554 -21.75 2.75 -20.58
CA LYS A 554 -20.38 3.19 -20.94
C LYS A 554 -19.63 3.75 -19.71
N ARG A 555 -20.29 4.57 -18.89
CA ARG A 555 -19.72 5.16 -17.67
C ARG A 555 -19.47 4.09 -16.62
N PHE A 556 -20.41 3.18 -16.44
CA PHE A 556 -20.31 2.06 -15.51
C PHE A 556 -19.14 1.14 -15.85
N LYS A 557 -19.01 0.76 -17.14
CA LYS A 557 -17.86 -0.04 -17.60
C LYS A 557 -16.53 0.69 -17.41
N LYS A 558 -16.51 2.02 -17.58
CA LYS A 558 -15.31 2.83 -17.35
C LYS A 558 -14.92 2.86 -15.85
N GLU A 559 -15.90 2.95 -14.94
CA GLU A 559 -15.67 3.04 -13.49
C GLU A 559 -15.28 1.68 -12.90
N PHE A 560 -15.97 0.59 -13.28
CA PHE A 560 -15.82 -0.73 -12.67
C PHE A 560 -15.08 -1.77 -13.53
N GLY A 561 -14.67 -1.42 -14.72
CA GLY A 561 -14.00 -2.34 -15.66
C GLY A 561 -14.90 -3.38 -16.32
N ILE A 562 -16.14 -3.57 -15.86
CA ILE A 562 -17.11 -4.57 -16.31
C ILE A 562 -18.45 -3.91 -16.63
N SER A 563 -19.24 -4.54 -17.53
CA SER A 563 -20.54 -3.98 -17.94
C SER A 563 -21.63 -4.19 -16.88
N PRO A 564 -22.66 -3.32 -16.82
CA PRO A 564 -23.80 -3.54 -15.92
C PRO A 564 -24.48 -4.89 -16.11
N SER A 565 -24.50 -5.43 -17.33
CA SER A 565 -25.07 -6.73 -17.66
C SER A 565 -24.41 -7.90 -16.91
N PHE A 566 -23.15 -7.75 -16.51
CA PHE A 566 -22.48 -8.76 -15.70
C PHE A 566 -23.11 -8.94 -14.31
N PHE A 567 -23.69 -7.86 -13.77
CA PHE A 567 -24.37 -7.89 -12.47
C PHE A 567 -25.87 -8.28 -12.57
N SER A 568 -26.47 -8.20 -13.74
CA SER A 568 -27.89 -8.51 -13.95
C SER A 568 -28.16 -9.94 -14.43
N LEU A 569 -27.12 -10.72 -14.74
CA LEU A 569 -27.27 -12.13 -15.09
C LEU A 569 -27.69 -12.92 -13.84
N LYS A 570 -28.96 -13.32 -13.78
CA LYS A 570 -29.42 -14.42 -12.92
C LYS A 570 -28.74 -15.70 -13.43
N ASN A 571 -27.82 -16.28 -12.67
CA ASN A 571 -27.45 -17.68 -12.81
C ASN A 571 -28.51 -18.55 -12.15
#